data_c3a4d425e2b7583fe0d71c8562db4de7
#
_entry.id   c3a4d425e2b7583fe0d71c8562db4de7
#
_cell.length_a   1.000
_cell.length_b   1.000
_cell.length_c   1.000
_cell.angle_alpha   90.00
_cell.angle_beta   90.00
_cell.angle_gamma   90.00
#
_symmetry.space_group_name_H-M   'P 1'
#
loop_
_entity.id
_entity.type
_entity.pdbx_description
1 polymer ?
#
loop_
_entity_poly.entity_id
_entity_poly.type
_entity_poly.pdbx_seq_one_letter_code
_entity_poly.pdbx_strand_id
1 'polypeptide(L)'
;MASRGGAPVSGRPVLAVAVAVPLLLQQHPAFRSGVDVVRVDVSVTHGGAPVQGLRAENFQLTDDGVAQKVESVSLEFVPLSVMLVLDTSSSVAGEELAHLIEAGQQLVRALRPDDHAGLITFSERVLVNVPLTSDHASVDRALAGLEGLGATSMNDAIHVAMSLRSTDVSRPVIIVFSDGNDNLSWESAASLVDEATKVAVVIHAIELRGGKSPIGPGAPWRGVVRTERTISPALLSQEFVNGTPVLHALTLQAGGRVWSAKSPRDLKSLFNQALGEMRARYLLTYSPNEPPKEGYHSLKVTLKNARGDVTARPGYFVGAPPSAVR
;
A
#
# COMPACT_ATOMS: atom_id res chain seq x y z
N MET A 1 33.73 9.49 100.15
CA MET A 1 32.51 8.86 100.65
C MET A 1 31.89 8.02 99.51
N ALA A 2 31.90 6.71 99.71
CA ALA A 2 31.08 5.65 99.12
C ALA A 2 30.76 5.71 97.62
N SER A 3 31.33 4.81 96.78
CA SER A 3 31.16 3.35 96.63
C SER A 3 29.83 2.91 95.99
N ARG A 4 29.94 2.28 94.86
CA ARG A 4 29.28 1.07 94.38
C ARG A 4 29.27 1.12 92.83
N GLY A 5 29.90 0.29 92.07
CA GLY A 5 29.89 -1.13 92.12
C GLY A 5 28.79 -1.67 91.17
N GLY A 6 29.06 -1.84 89.94
CA GLY A 6 28.12 -2.46 89.01
C GLY A 6 28.87 -3.33 88.01
N ALA A 7 28.61 -4.64 88.05
CA ALA A 7 29.29 -5.71 87.36
C ALA A 7 28.97 -5.72 85.82
N PRO A 8 29.85 -6.29 84.97
CA PRO A 8 29.62 -6.34 83.54
C PRO A 8 28.66 -7.50 83.17
N VAL A 9 27.67 -7.18 82.33
CA VAL A 9 26.76 -8.14 81.72
C VAL A 9 27.40 -8.74 80.50
N SER A 10 27.67 -10.04 80.53
CA SER A 10 28.18 -10.79 79.41
C SER A 10 27.12 -10.96 78.31
N GLY A 11 27.29 -10.20 77.26
CA GLY A 11 26.46 -10.39 76.08
C GLY A 11 26.99 -11.57 75.24
N ARG A 12 26.16 -12.57 75.03
CA ARG A 12 26.42 -13.71 74.12
C ARG A 12 26.30 -13.18 72.68
N PRO A 13 27.20 -13.56 71.73
CA PRO A 13 27.09 -13.20 70.34
C PRO A 13 25.95 -14.06 69.72
N VAL A 14 24.94 -13.36 69.16
CA VAL A 14 23.91 -13.99 68.32
C VAL A 14 24.51 -14.16 66.93
N LEU A 15 24.74 -15.40 66.55
CA LEU A 15 25.22 -15.79 65.22
C LEU A 15 24.02 -15.63 64.26
N ALA A 16 23.98 -14.57 63.47
CA ALA A 16 23.02 -14.38 62.41
C ALA A 16 23.43 -15.27 61.19
N VAL A 17 22.72 -16.36 61.04
CA VAL A 17 22.84 -17.20 59.81
C VAL A 17 22.08 -16.50 58.67
N ALA A 18 22.79 -15.87 57.75
CA ALA A 18 22.22 -15.33 56.51
C ALA A 18 21.93 -16.49 55.56
N VAL A 19 20.64 -16.87 55.43
CA VAL A 19 20.18 -17.80 54.42
C VAL A 19 20.11 -17.05 53.10
N ALA A 20 21.12 -17.24 52.22
CA ALA A 20 21.07 -16.77 50.86
C ALA A 20 20.06 -17.62 50.07
N VAL A 21 18.86 -17.07 49.78
CA VAL A 21 17.91 -17.66 48.85
C VAL A 21 18.39 -17.32 47.44
N PRO A 22 18.74 -18.35 46.63
CA PRO A 22 19.06 -18.09 45.23
C PRO A 22 17.81 -17.63 44.52
N LEU A 23 17.82 -16.38 44.04
CA LEU A 23 16.79 -15.82 43.14
C LEU A 23 16.96 -16.55 41.80
N LEU A 24 16.27 -17.68 41.62
CA LEU A 24 16.12 -18.31 40.33
C LEU A 24 15.30 -17.36 39.48
N LEU A 25 16.01 -16.61 38.60
CA LEU A 25 15.44 -15.93 37.47
C LEU A 25 14.78 -17.01 36.61
N GLN A 26 13.49 -17.25 36.82
CA GLN A 26 12.65 -17.96 35.86
C GLN A 26 12.61 -17.11 34.60
N GLN A 27 13.46 -17.44 33.65
CA GLN A 27 13.28 -17.03 32.27
C GLN A 27 11.98 -17.72 31.80
N HIS A 28 10.86 -17.00 31.86
CA HIS A 28 9.67 -17.42 31.16
C HIS A 28 10.02 -17.44 29.68
N PRO A 29 9.99 -18.60 29.00
CA PRO A 29 10.09 -18.60 27.56
C PRO A 29 8.89 -17.77 27.07
N ALA A 30 9.17 -16.62 26.46
CA ALA A 30 8.16 -15.87 25.75
C ALA A 30 7.78 -16.75 24.54
N PHE A 31 6.77 -17.60 24.74
CA PHE A 31 6.09 -18.25 23.63
C PHE A 31 5.44 -17.13 22.82
N ARG A 32 6.12 -16.66 21.79
CA ARG A 32 5.51 -15.97 20.66
C ARG A 32 4.76 -17.06 19.86
N SER A 33 3.58 -17.44 20.30
CA SER A 33 2.65 -18.23 19.50
C SER A 33 1.84 -17.29 18.63
N GLY A 34 2.49 -16.54 17.77
CA GLY A 34 1.89 -15.83 16.65
C GLY A 34 2.47 -16.46 15.41
N VAL A 35 1.74 -17.33 14.74
CA VAL A 35 2.02 -17.64 13.35
C VAL A 35 1.70 -16.34 12.62
N ASP A 36 2.75 -15.64 12.15
CA ASP A 36 2.58 -14.40 11.39
C ASP A 36 1.96 -14.76 10.04
N VAL A 37 0.63 -14.68 9.97
CA VAL A 37 -0.12 -14.94 8.72
C VAL A 37 0.11 -13.76 7.78
N VAL A 38 0.72 -14.04 6.65
CA VAL A 38 0.89 -13.04 5.58
C VAL A 38 -0.36 -13.01 4.72
N ARG A 39 -0.84 -11.79 4.47
CA ARG A 39 -2.00 -11.51 3.62
C ARG A 39 -1.55 -10.88 2.32
N VAL A 40 -2.01 -11.42 1.20
CA VAL A 40 -1.65 -10.96 -0.14
C VAL A 40 -2.91 -10.66 -0.94
N ASP A 41 -3.09 -9.38 -1.28
CA ASP A 41 -4.16 -8.94 -2.17
C ASP A 41 -3.79 -9.23 -3.63
N VAL A 42 -4.65 -9.98 -4.33
CA VAL A 42 -4.41 -10.43 -5.70
C VAL A 42 -5.60 -10.11 -6.59
N SER A 43 -5.36 -9.38 -7.67
CA SER A 43 -6.31 -9.23 -8.77
C SER A 43 -6.01 -10.29 -9.84
N VAL A 44 -7.06 -10.93 -10.36
CA VAL A 44 -6.96 -11.82 -11.52
C VAL A 44 -7.96 -11.37 -12.56
N THR A 45 -7.46 -11.02 -13.74
CA THR A 45 -8.30 -10.57 -14.87
C THR A 45 -8.06 -11.41 -16.10
N HIS A 46 -9.08 -11.57 -16.95
CA HIS A 46 -8.96 -12.17 -18.27
C HIS A 46 -9.71 -11.32 -19.28
N GLY A 47 -9.00 -10.82 -20.29
CA GLY A 47 -9.58 -9.88 -21.25
C GLY A 47 -10.09 -8.59 -20.60
N GLY A 48 -9.48 -8.15 -19.49
CA GLY A 48 -9.87 -6.96 -18.72
C GLY A 48 -11.04 -7.17 -17.74
N ALA A 49 -11.68 -8.35 -17.73
CA ALA A 49 -12.73 -8.69 -16.78
C ALA A 49 -12.18 -9.50 -15.59
N PRO A 50 -12.66 -9.26 -14.36
CA PRO A 50 -12.25 -10.05 -13.20
C PRO A 50 -12.62 -11.53 -13.36
N VAL A 51 -11.67 -12.42 -13.05
CA VAL A 51 -11.91 -13.87 -13.00
C VAL A 51 -12.42 -14.22 -11.60
N GLN A 52 -13.54 -14.95 -11.53
CA GLN A 52 -14.15 -15.38 -10.27
C GLN A 52 -14.04 -16.90 -10.07
N GLY A 53 -14.27 -17.37 -8.83
CA GLY A 53 -14.34 -18.78 -8.50
C GLY A 53 -12.99 -19.49 -8.34
N LEU A 54 -11.87 -18.76 -8.31
CA LEU A 54 -10.56 -19.33 -8.02
C LEU A 54 -10.45 -19.76 -6.56
N ARG A 55 -9.74 -20.87 -6.35
CA ARG A 55 -9.49 -21.47 -5.03
C ARG A 55 -7.99 -21.56 -4.76
N ALA A 56 -7.59 -21.97 -3.56
CA ALA A 56 -6.19 -22.08 -3.16
C ALA A 56 -5.33 -22.91 -4.13
N GLU A 57 -5.87 -24.01 -4.65
CA GLU A 57 -5.20 -24.86 -5.63
C GLU A 57 -4.92 -24.20 -6.99
N ASN A 58 -5.58 -23.07 -7.27
CA ASN A 58 -5.34 -22.31 -8.50
C ASN A 58 -4.18 -21.32 -8.37
N PHE A 59 -3.66 -21.10 -7.18
CA PHE A 59 -2.57 -20.16 -6.95
C PHE A 59 -1.27 -20.87 -6.62
N GLN A 60 -0.17 -20.34 -7.14
CA GLN A 60 1.19 -20.65 -6.71
C GLN A 60 1.78 -19.36 -6.14
N LEU A 61 2.32 -19.45 -4.93
CA LEU A 61 2.93 -18.33 -4.23
C LEU A 61 4.36 -18.70 -3.83
N THR A 62 5.29 -17.79 -4.07
CA THR A 62 6.65 -17.88 -3.53
C THR A 62 6.96 -16.63 -2.71
N ASP A 63 7.67 -16.82 -1.61
CA ASP A 63 8.21 -15.79 -0.72
C ASP A 63 9.73 -15.95 -0.71
N ASP A 64 10.48 -14.93 -1.11
CA ASP A 64 11.93 -14.97 -1.36
C ASP A 64 12.37 -16.17 -2.22
N GLY A 65 11.56 -16.51 -3.20
CA GLY A 65 11.81 -17.66 -4.09
C GLY A 65 11.43 -19.02 -3.50
N VAL A 66 11.07 -19.10 -2.22
CA VAL A 66 10.61 -20.32 -1.56
C VAL A 66 9.13 -20.51 -1.75
N ALA A 67 8.71 -21.67 -2.28
CA ALA A 67 7.29 -21.97 -2.47
C ALA A 67 6.53 -22.04 -1.13
N GLN A 68 5.43 -21.34 -1.05
CA GLN A 68 4.57 -21.28 0.13
C GLN A 68 3.23 -21.94 -0.17
N LYS A 69 2.64 -22.56 0.85
CA LYS A 69 1.32 -23.16 0.75
C LYS A 69 0.26 -22.09 0.99
N VAL A 70 -0.57 -21.80 -0.02
CA VAL A 70 -1.74 -20.95 0.18
C VAL A 70 -2.74 -21.70 1.06
N GLU A 71 -3.04 -21.17 2.24
CA GLU A 71 -3.92 -21.80 3.24
C GLU A 71 -5.38 -21.45 2.99
N SER A 72 -5.64 -20.19 2.66
CA SER A 72 -6.99 -19.75 2.33
C SER A 72 -6.99 -18.77 1.16
N VAL A 73 -8.10 -18.79 0.44
CA VAL A 73 -8.43 -17.81 -0.61
C VAL A 73 -9.85 -17.38 -0.37
N SER A 74 -10.05 -16.10 -0.14
CA SER A 74 -11.38 -15.51 -0.02
C SER A 74 -11.54 -14.39 -1.04
N LEU A 75 -12.74 -14.28 -1.58
CA LEU A 75 -13.19 -13.11 -2.33
C LEU A 75 -13.95 -12.24 -1.33
N GLU A 76 -13.20 -11.61 -0.42
CA GLU A 76 -13.82 -10.84 0.64
C GLU A 76 -14.38 -9.53 0.09
N PHE A 77 -15.64 -9.29 0.42
CA PHE A 77 -16.26 -7.98 0.26
C PHE A 77 -15.83 -7.06 1.41
N VAL A 78 -14.52 -6.79 1.48
CA VAL A 78 -13.99 -5.82 2.45
C VAL A 78 -14.42 -4.42 2.00
N PRO A 79 -14.90 -3.56 2.89
CA PRO A 79 -15.15 -2.16 2.56
C PRO A 79 -13.92 -1.50 1.94
N LEU A 80 -14.14 -0.64 0.97
CA LEU A 80 -13.07 0.12 0.33
C LEU A 80 -12.86 1.46 1.04
N SER A 81 -11.60 1.89 1.14
CA SER A 81 -11.25 3.27 1.48
C SER A 81 -10.54 3.90 0.29
N VAL A 82 -11.31 4.58 -0.54
CA VAL A 82 -10.86 5.13 -1.83
C VAL A 82 -10.44 6.57 -1.68
N MET A 83 -9.15 6.87 -1.85
CA MET A 83 -8.66 8.23 -1.97
C MET A 83 -8.52 8.59 -3.45
N LEU A 84 -9.31 9.52 -3.93
CA LEU A 84 -9.16 10.11 -5.25
C LEU A 84 -8.07 11.17 -5.20
N VAL A 85 -7.08 11.09 -6.09
CA VAL A 85 -5.97 12.03 -6.24
C VAL A 85 -6.02 12.58 -7.65
N LEU A 86 -6.57 13.77 -7.81
CA LEU A 86 -6.95 14.30 -9.11
C LEU A 86 -6.09 15.50 -9.51
N ASP A 87 -5.57 15.42 -10.72
CA ASP A 87 -4.87 16.52 -11.37
C ASP A 87 -5.86 17.64 -11.72
N THR A 88 -5.57 18.84 -11.22
CA THR A 88 -6.31 20.08 -11.54
C THR A 88 -5.36 21.13 -12.12
N SER A 89 -4.24 20.72 -12.71
CA SER A 89 -3.31 21.63 -13.38
C SER A 89 -3.87 22.18 -14.68
N SER A 90 -3.18 23.18 -15.24
CA SER A 90 -3.63 23.82 -16.49
C SER A 90 -3.68 22.87 -17.69
N SER A 91 -2.93 21.76 -17.66
CA SER A 91 -2.91 20.77 -18.75
C SER A 91 -4.20 19.97 -18.88
N VAL A 92 -4.94 19.80 -17.75
CA VAL A 92 -6.21 19.06 -17.70
C VAL A 92 -7.43 19.98 -17.60
N ALA A 93 -7.25 21.30 -17.71
CA ALA A 93 -8.35 22.26 -17.64
C ALA A 93 -9.34 22.12 -18.82
N GLY A 94 -10.57 22.58 -18.63
CA GLY A 94 -11.61 22.60 -19.67
C GLY A 94 -12.37 21.28 -19.80
N GLU A 95 -12.48 20.73 -21.01
CA GLU A 95 -13.28 19.53 -21.30
C GLU A 95 -12.75 18.30 -20.53
N GLU A 96 -11.43 18.17 -20.37
CA GLU A 96 -10.81 17.06 -19.67
C GLU A 96 -11.18 17.05 -18.18
N LEU A 97 -11.11 18.22 -17.53
CA LEU A 97 -11.52 18.36 -16.13
C LEU A 97 -13.02 18.10 -15.95
N ALA A 98 -13.87 18.56 -16.88
CA ALA A 98 -15.30 18.30 -16.81
C ALA A 98 -15.63 16.80 -16.86
N HIS A 99 -14.99 16.05 -17.75
CA HIS A 99 -15.14 14.60 -17.82
C HIS A 99 -14.54 13.88 -16.61
N LEU A 100 -13.44 14.39 -16.05
CA LEU A 100 -12.84 13.86 -14.83
C LEU A 100 -13.77 14.01 -13.63
N ILE A 101 -14.39 15.20 -13.49
CA ILE A 101 -15.40 15.46 -12.45
C ILE A 101 -16.57 14.48 -12.60
N GLU A 102 -17.14 14.35 -13.81
CA GLU A 102 -18.24 13.42 -14.05
C GLU A 102 -17.89 11.98 -13.71
N ALA A 103 -16.71 11.52 -14.14
CA ALA A 103 -16.23 10.16 -13.87
C ALA A 103 -15.98 9.92 -12.37
N GLY A 104 -15.36 10.88 -11.68
CA GLY A 104 -15.16 10.83 -10.23
C GLY A 104 -16.47 10.78 -9.45
N GLN A 105 -17.44 11.62 -9.82
CA GLN A 105 -18.77 11.61 -9.21
C GLN A 105 -19.49 10.26 -9.42
N GLN A 106 -19.40 9.68 -10.61
CA GLN A 106 -20.00 8.36 -10.87
C GLN A 106 -19.33 7.26 -10.05
N LEU A 107 -18.00 7.28 -9.91
CA LEU A 107 -17.30 6.33 -9.04
C LEU A 107 -17.80 6.46 -7.60
N VAL A 108 -17.84 7.68 -7.07
CA VAL A 108 -18.30 7.95 -5.69
C VAL A 108 -19.73 7.47 -5.47
N ARG A 109 -20.63 7.73 -6.41
CA ARG A 109 -22.03 7.25 -6.35
C ARG A 109 -22.18 5.74 -6.49
N ALA A 110 -21.19 5.04 -7.05
CA ALA A 110 -21.16 3.59 -7.17
C ALA A 110 -20.54 2.89 -5.94
N LEU A 111 -20.00 3.64 -5.00
CA LEU A 111 -19.51 3.11 -3.71
C LEU A 111 -20.68 2.61 -2.86
N ARG A 112 -20.40 1.63 -2.00
CA ARG A 112 -21.36 1.07 -1.06
C ARG A 112 -21.45 1.95 0.19
N PRO A 113 -22.52 1.86 0.97
CA PRO A 113 -22.67 2.67 2.19
C PRO A 113 -21.57 2.49 3.23
N ASP A 114 -20.92 1.31 3.25
CA ASP A 114 -19.81 0.96 4.13
C ASP A 114 -18.43 1.30 3.57
N ASP A 115 -18.35 1.72 2.31
CA ASP A 115 -17.11 2.25 1.72
C ASP A 115 -16.84 3.68 2.22
N HIS A 116 -15.57 4.07 2.21
CA HIS A 116 -15.15 5.44 2.45
C HIS A 116 -14.57 6.05 1.19
N ALA A 117 -14.77 7.34 1.01
CA ALA A 117 -14.17 8.11 -0.07
C ALA A 117 -13.48 9.34 0.48
N GLY A 118 -12.42 9.79 -0.17
CA GLY A 118 -11.76 11.06 0.08
C GLY A 118 -11.30 11.69 -1.22
N LEU A 119 -10.97 12.96 -1.18
CA LEU A 119 -10.55 13.73 -2.35
C LEU A 119 -9.32 14.57 -2.01
N ILE A 120 -8.27 14.35 -2.76
CA ILE A 120 -7.09 15.19 -2.85
C ILE A 120 -7.01 15.74 -4.27
N THR A 121 -6.78 17.02 -4.42
CA THR A 121 -6.47 17.63 -5.70
C THR A 121 -5.08 18.21 -5.68
N PHE A 122 -4.45 18.24 -6.83
CA PHE A 122 -3.14 18.85 -6.98
C PHE A 122 -3.04 19.67 -8.26
N SER A 123 -2.34 20.77 -8.12
CA SER A 123 -1.83 21.63 -9.17
C SER A 123 -0.48 22.17 -8.71
N GLU A 124 -0.28 23.46 -8.54
CA GLU A 124 0.86 24.02 -7.82
C GLU A 124 0.80 23.82 -6.30
N ARG A 125 -0.35 23.38 -5.78
CA ARG A 125 -0.59 23.05 -4.37
C ARG A 125 -1.31 21.72 -4.27
N VAL A 126 -1.01 20.99 -3.21
CA VAL A 126 -1.75 19.79 -2.81
C VAL A 126 -2.83 20.20 -1.81
N LEU A 127 -4.07 19.89 -2.10
CA LEU A 127 -5.22 20.20 -1.27
C LEU A 127 -5.96 18.91 -0.87
N VAL A 128 -6.12 18.69 0.42
CA VAL A 128 -7.04 17.67 0.94
C VAL A 128 -8.43 18.29 1.00
N ASN A 129 -9.16 18.16 -0.10
CA ASN A 129 -10.51 18.75 -0.23
C ASN A 129 -11.51 18.07 0.71
N VAL A 130 -11.44 16.74 0.80
CA VAL A 130 -12.27 15.92 1.68
C VAL A 130 -11.42 14.78 2.24
N PRO A 131 -11.21 14.68 3.56
CA PRO A 131 -10.63 13.50 4.18
C PRO A 131 -11.49 12.26 3.94
N LEU A 132 -10.94 11.06 4.16
CA LEU A 132 -11.71 9.80 4.07
C LEU A 132 -12.96 9.85 4.95
N THR A 133 -14.11 9.65 4.33
CA THR A 133 -15.44 9.72 4.99
C THR A 133 -16.44 8.77 4.34
N SER A 134 -17.45 8.34 5.10
CA SER A 134 -18.65 7.66 4.58
C SER A 134 -19.70 8.64 4.02
N ASP A 135 -19.53 9.95 4.23
CA ASP A 135 -20.39 10.97 3.59
C ASP A 135 -19.96 11.20 2.12
N HIS A 136 -20.39 10.29 1.26
CA HIS A 136 -20.11 10.35 -0.17
C HIS A 136 -20.65 11.63 -0.82
N ALA A 137 -21.72 12.21 -0.27
CA ALA A 137 -22.28 13.45 -0.79
C ALA A 137 -21.34 14.65 -0.61
N SER A 138 -20.50 14.64 0.44
CA SER A 138 -19.47 15.67 0.63
C SER A 138 -18.41 15.62 -0.47
N VAL A 139 -17.98 14.40 -0.86
CA VAL A 139 -17.01 14.20 -1.94
C VAL A 139 -17.61 14.58 -3.29
N ASP A 140 -18.86 14.18 -3.57
CA ASP A 140 -19.58 14.53 -4.80
C ASP A 140 -19.70 16.05 -4.98
N ARG A 141 -20.02 16.79 -3.90
CA ARG A 141 -20.06 18.26 -3.91
C ARG A 141 -18.68 18.90 -4.13
N ALA A 142 -17.64 18.36 -3.48
CA ALA A 142 -16.29 18.87 -3.65
C ALA A 142 -15.79 18.68 -5.09
N LEU A 143 -16.09 17.54 -5.71
CA LEU A 143 -15.79 17.28 -7.12
C LEU A 143 -16.46 18.32 -8.05
N ALA A 144 -17.72 18.66 -7.79
CA ALA A 144 -18.45 19.61 -8.62
C ALA A 144 -17.87 21.04 -8.59
N GLY A 145 -17.10 21.39 -7.57
CA GLY A 145 -16.49 22.71 -7.40
C GLY A 145 -15.04 22.80 -7.87
N LEU A 146 -14.49 21.79 -8.57
CA LEU A 146 -13.09 21.83 -9.02
C LEU A 146 -12.88 22.79 -10.19
N GLU A 147 -11.76 23.50 -10.12
CA GLU A 147 -11.27 24.39 -11.18
C GLU A 147 -9.83 23.99 -11.54
N GLY A 148 -9.48 24.12 -12.82
CA GLY A 148 -8.17 23.76 -13.33
C GLY A 148 -7.26 24.95 -13.50
N LEU A 149 -6.12 24.98 -12.79
CA LEU A 149 -5.12 26.05 -12.88
C LEU A 149 -3.77 25.60 -12.32
N GLY A 150 -2.68 26.15 -12.84
CA GLY A 150 -1.34 26.05 -12.25
C GLY A 150 -0.47 24.94 -12.81
N ALA A 151 0.65 24.70 -12.15
CA ALA A 151 1.63 23.65 -12.43
C ALA A 151 1.23 22.30 -11.82
N THR A 152 2.13 21.32 -11.71
CA THR A 152 1.77 19.94 -11.32
C THR A 152 2.69 19.43 -10.21
N SER A 153 2.13 19.12 -9.02
CA SER A 153 2.81 18.53 -7.86
C SER A 153 2.27 17.11 -7.58
N MET A 154 2.38 16.23 -8.55
CA MET A 154 1.78 14.89 -8.52
C MET A 154 2.41 14.02 -7.43
N ASN A 155 3.75 13.98 -7.34
CA ASN A 155 4.44 13.13 -6.37
C ASN A 155 4.09 13.51 -4.93
N ASP A 156 4.04 14.81 -4.62
CA ASP A 156 3.64 15.30 -3.31
C ASP A 156 2.20 14.90 -2.96
N ALA A 157 1.29 14.97 -3.93
CA ALA A 157 -0.10 14.56 -3.73
C ALA A 157 -0.25 13.06 -3.44
N ILE A 158 0.50 12.23 -4.15
CA ILE A 158 0.50 10.77 -3.92
C ILE A 158 1.12 10.45 -2.55
N HIS A 159 2.22 11.13 -2.17
CA HIS A 159 2.82 11.00 -0.84
C HIS A 159 1.82 11.34 0.27
N VAL A 160 1.09 12.45 0.15
CA VAL A 160 0.04 12.84 1.08
C VAL A 160 -1.07 11.77 1.12
N ALA A 161 -1.50 11.25 -0.02
CA ALA A 161 -2.52 10.21 -0.09
C ALA A 161 -2.07 8.90 0.60
N MET A 162 -0.82 8.48 0.42
CA MET A 162 -0.25 7.33 1.12
C MET A 162 -0.19 7.54 2.64
N SER A 163 0.12 8.77 3.08
CA SER A 163 0.16 9.12 4.50
C SER A 163 -1.23 9.15 5.16
N LEU A 164 -2.26 9.55 4.40
CA LEU A 164 -3.65 9.66 4.87
C LEU A 164 -4.50 8.38 4.63
N ARG A 165 -3.89 7.29 4.14
CA ARG A 165 -4.61 6.03 3.92
C ARG A 165 -5.25 5.50 5.20
N SER A 166 -6.38 4.83 5.06
CA SER A 166 -6.97 4.09 6.19
C SER A 166 -6.04 2.95 6.64
N THR A 167 -5.91 2.80 7.94
CA THR A 167 -5.22 1.67 8.59
C THR A 167 -6.17 0.69 9.23
N ASP A 168 -7.49 0.92 9.06
CA ASP A 168 -8.56 0.08 9.59
C ASP A 168 -8.72 -1.23 8.80
N VAL A 169 -9.78 -1.97 9.10
CA VAL A 169 -10.12 -3.24 8.41
C VAL A 169 -10.55 -3.06 6.96
N SER A 170 -10.69 -1.84 6.47
CA SER A 170 -11.00 -1.51 5.09
C SER A 170 -9.77 -1.72 4.17
N ARG A 171 -10.03 -1.95 2.89
CA ARG A 171 -8.96 -2.01 1.87
C ARG A 171 -8.63 -0.61 1.39
N PRO A 172 -7.43 -0.08 1.73
CA PRO A 172 -7.01 1.24 1.27
C PRO A 172 -6.63 1.20 -0.22
N VAL A 173 -7.21 2.10 -0.99
CA VAL A 173 -6.99 2.26 -2.42
C VAL A 173 -6.77 3.73 -2.74
N ILE A 174 -5.76 4.01 -3.55
CA ILE A 174 -5.52 5.34 -4.13
C ILE A 174 -5.77 5.24 -5.62
N ILE A 175 -6.55 6.17 -6.17
CA ILE A 175 -6.76 6.32 -7.61
C ILE A 175 -6.20 7.66 -8.03
N VAL A 176 -5.08 7.63 -8.75
CA VAL A 176 -4.43 8.82 -9.28
C VAL A 176 -4.93 9.05 -10.70
N PHE A 177 -5.29 10.29 -10.97
CA PHE A 177 -5.57 10.74 -12.31
C PHE A 177 -4.61 11.88 -12.67
N SER A 178 -3.84 11.71 -13.75
CA SER A 178 -2.88 12.70 -14.23
C SER A 178 -2.46 12.40 -15.67
N ASP A 179 -1.89 13.38 -16.36
CA ASP A 179 -1.16 13.18 -17.62
C ASP A 179 0.25 12.60 -17.40
N GLY A 180 0.63 12.34 -16.15
CA GLY A 180 1.91 11.74 -15.76
C GLY A 180 3.09 12.71 -15.67
N ASN A 181 2.87 14.01 -15.90
CA ASN A 181 3.89 15.04 -15.72
C ASN A 181 3.95 15.47 -14.24
N ASP A 182 5.16 15.70 -13.77
CA ASP A 182 5.45 16.33 -12.48
C ASP A 182 6.55 17.36 -12.68
N ASN A 183 6.31 18.58 -12.29
CA ASN A 183 7.29 19.66 -12.51
C ASN A 183 7.51 20.55 -11.29
N LEU A 184 6.83 20.26 -10.17
CA LEU A 184 6.86 21.12 -8.99
C LEU A 184 7.01 20.39 -7.66
N SER A 185 6.88 19.05 -7.61
CA SER A 185 6.97 18.30 -6.37
C SER A 185 8.33 18.41 -5.68
N TRP A 186 8.31 18.44 -4.37
CA TRP A 186 9.47 18.29 -3.50
C TRP A 186 9.87 16.83 -3.36
N GLU A 187 8.86 15.94 -3.34
CA GLU A 187 9.08 14.50 -3.24
C GLU A 187 9.62 13.94 -4.55
N SER A 188 10.73 13.22 -4.46
CA SER A 188 11.34 12.61 -5.62
C SER A 188 10.57 11.36 -6.05
N ALA A 189 10.52 11.09 -7.36
CA ALA A 189 9.92 9.87 -7.88
C ALA A 189 10.52 8.59 -7.26
N ALA A 190 11.84 8.57 -7.00
CA ALA A 190 12.53 7.43 -6.41
C ALA A 190 12.09 7.18 -4.97
N SER A 191 12.02 8.24 -4.15
CA SER A 191 11.57 8.15 -2.77
C SER A 191 10.11 7.71 -2.68
N LEU A 192 9.25 8.27 -3.54
CA LEU A 192 7.84 7.92 -3.61
C LEU A 192 7.61 6.43 -3.96
N VAL A 193 8.37 5.90 -4.92
CA VAL A 193 8.30 4.48 -5.30
C VAL A 193 8.82 3.59 -4.17
N ASP A 194 9.89 3.99 -3.49
CA ASP A 194 10.41 3.27 -2.31
C ASP A 194 9.39 3.26 -1.16
N GLU A 195 8.72 4.38 -0.89
CA GLU A 195 7.64 4.46 0.10
C GLU A 195 6.48 3.51 -0.26
N ALA A 196 6.07 3.45 -1.54
CA ALA A 196 5.00 2.56 -1.98
C ALA A 196 5.29 1.06 -1.72
N THR A 197 6.57 0.67 -1.63
CA THR A 197 6.93 -0.71 -1.26
C THR A 197 6.67 -1.03 0.21
N LYS A 198 6.70 -0.01 1.07
CA LYS A 198 6.64 -0.12 2.53
C LYS A 198 5.21 0.02 3.07
N VAL A 199 4.32 0.65 2.31
CA VAL A 199 2.94 0.90 2.73
C VAL A 199 1.97 -0.13 2.15
N ALA A 200 1.00 -0.57 2.99
CA ALA A 200 -0.03 -1.49 2.56
C ALA A 200 -1.20 -0.71 1.91
N VAL A 201 -1.04 -0.34 0.65
CA VAL A 201 -2.06 0.37 -0.14
C VAL A 201 -2.00 -0.10 -1.59
N VAL A 202 -3.13 -0.19 -2.26
CA VAL A 202 -3.18 -0.43 -3.70
C VAL A 202 -3.28 0.92 -4.41
N ILE A 203 -2.35 1.18 -5.33
CA ILE A 203 -2.35 2.42 -6.12
C ILE A 203 -2.71 2.09 -7.56
N HIS A 204 -3.79 2.65 -8.03
CA HIS A 204 -4.19 2.64 -9.43
C HIS A 204 -3.94 3.99 -10.06
N ALA A 205 -3.66 4.02 -11.36
CA ALA A 205 -3.52 5.25 -12.10
C ALA A 205 -4.38 5.24 -13.37
N ILE A 206 -4.94 6.39 -13.71
CA ILE A 206 -5.61 6.63 -14.98
C ILE A 206 -4.88 7.78 -15.66
N GLU A 207 -4.18 7.45 -16.74
CA GLU A 207 -3.41 8.41 -17.53
C GLU A 207 -4.24 8.95 -18.70
N LEU A 208 -4.27 10.25 -18.86
CA LEU A 208 -4.71 10.90 -20.09
C LEU A 208 -3.56 10.89 -21.12
N ARG A 209 -3.80 10.28 -22.27
CA ARG A 209 -2.85 10.33 -23.38
C ARG A 209 -3.00 11.61 -24.19
N GLY A 210 -2.50 12.71 -23.66
CA GLY A 210 -2.15 13.90 -24.45
C GLY A 210 -0.63 14.07 -24.54
N GLY A 211 0.13 13.56 -23.55
CA GLY A 211 1.59 13.56 -23.54
C GLY A 211 2.17 12.42 -24.39
N LYS A 212 3.24 12.67 -25.09
CA LYS A 212 4.03 11.63 -25.79
C LYS A 212 4.65 10.71 -24.74
N SER A 213 3.96 9.60 -24.39
CA SER A 213 4.61 8.54 -23.65
C SER A 213 5.78 8.02 -24.47
N PRO A 214 7.00 7.96 -23.95
CA PRO A 214 8.14 7.39 -24.66
C PRO A 214 7.96 5.88 -24.94
N ILE A 215 6.89 5.25 -24.41
CA ILE A 215 6.59 3.84 -24.57
C ILE A 215 5.33 3.71 -25.40
N GLY A 216 5.47 3.14 -26.62
CA GLY A 216 4.37 2.93 -27.55
C GLY A 216 3.23 2.09 -26.98
N PRO A 217 1.97 2.23 -27.49
CA PRO A 217 0.82 1.49 -27.02
C PRO A 217 1.03 -0.02 -27.24
N GLY A 218 0.91 -0.80 -26.17
CA GLY A 218 0.93 -2.26 -26.24
C GLY A 218 2.29 -2.93 -26.15
N ALA A 219 3.36 -2.20 -25.78
CA ALA A 219 4.60 -2.87 -25.40
C ALA A 219 4.34 -3.69 -24.13
N PRO A 220 4.30 -5.04 -24.21
CA PRO A 220 4.27 -5.82 -23.00
C PRO A 220 5.56 -5.53 -22.23
N TRP A 221 5.47 -5.23 -20.95
CA TRP A 221 6.58 -5.05 -20.01
C TRP A 221 7.41 -6.35 -19.87
N ARG A 222 7.88 -6.90 -21.01
CA ARG A 222 8.63 -8.15 -21.06
C ARG A 222 10.09 -8.00 -20.62
N GLY A 223 10.55 -6.77 -20.36
CA GLY A 223 11.97 -6.50 -20.14
C GLY A 223 12.45 -6.55 -18.70
N VAL A 224 11.58 -6.40 -17.70
CA VAL A 224 12.02 -6.17 -16.31
C VAL A 224 11.83 -7.39 -15.39
N VAL A 225 11.05 -8.39 -15.77
CA VAL A 225 10.76 -9.55 -14.93
C VAL A 225 11.73 -10.72 -15.16
N ARG A 226 12.85 -10.51 -15.83
CA ARG A 226 13.81 -11.57 -16.15
C ARG A 226 15.22 -11.29 -15.62
N THR A 227 15.33 -11.12 -14.30
CA THR A 227 16.62 -11.36 -13.64
C THR A 227 16.37 -12.04 -12.29
N GLU A 228 16.81 -13.29 -12.19
CA GLU A 228 16.90 -14.09 -10.97
C GLU A 228 17.93 -13.54 -9.96
N ARG A 229 18.15 -12.22 -9.95
CA ARG A 229 18.99 -11.57 -8.97
C ARG A 229 18.07 -10.89 -7.96
N THR A 230 18.26 -11.22 -6.71
CA THR A 230 17.72 -10.49 -5.56
C THR A 230 18.24 -9.05 -5.61
N ILE A 231 17.53 -8.19 -6.32
CA ILE A 231 17.86 -6.77 -6.41
C ILE A 231 17.21 -6.11 -5.20
N SER A 232 17.97 -5.35 -4.43
CA SER A 232 17.41 -4.63 -3.28
C SER A 232 16.32 -3.64 -3.76
N PRO A 233 15.26 -3.40 -2.96
CA PRO A 233 14.19 -2.47 -3.32
C PRO A 233 14.70 -1.07 -3.72
N ALA A 234 15.80 -0.61 -3.11
CA ALA A 234 16.42 0.68 -3.42
C ALA A 234 17.06 0.71 -4.82
N LEU A 235 17.60 -0.41 -5.30
CA LEU A 235 18.13 -0.53 -6.67
C LEU A 235 17.01 -0.67 -7.69
N LEU A 236 15.93 -1.40 -7.35
CA LEU A 236 14.73 -1.49 -8.17
C LEU A 236 14.10 -0.11 -8.37
N SER A 237 13.98 0.70 -7.31
CA SER A 237 13.38 2.04 -7.40
C SER A 237 14.18 2.96 -8.34
N GLN A 238 15.50 2.87 -8.36
CA GLN A 238 16.35 3.74 -9.17
C GLN A 238 16.42 3.33 -10.65
N GLU A 239 16.43 2.04 -10.97
CA GLU A 239 16.36 1.54 -12.34
C GLU A 239 14.97 1.77 -12.96
N PHE A 240 13.90 1.57 -12.18
CA PHE A 240 12.53 1.80 -12.64
C PHE A 240 12.26 3.28 -12.95
N VAL A 241 12.74 4.19 -12.11
CA VAL A 241 12.51 5.62 -12.29
C VAL A 241 13.27 6.19 -13.48
N ASN A 242 14.43 5.66 -13.80
CA ASN A 242 15.23 6.13 -14.95
C ASN A 242 14.70 5.69 -16.33
N GLY A 243 13.84 4.68 -16.39
CA GLY A 243 13.31 4.12 -17.65
C GLY A 243 11.79 3.97 -17.71
N THR A 244 11.08 4.17 -16.60
CA THR A 244 9.64 3.90 -16.46
C THR A 244 8.94 5.13 -15.93
N PRO A 245 7.81 5.56 -16.53
CA PRO A 245 7.00 6.62 -15.95
C PRO A 245 6.64 6.32 -14.51
N VAL A 246 6.69 7.33 -13.65
CA VAL A 246 6.51 7.19 -12.18
C VAL A 246 5.23 6.47 -11.82
N LEU A 247 4.11 6.79 -12.49
CA LEU A 247 2.82 6.13 -12.23
C LEU A 247 2.85 4.63 -12.50
N HIS A 248 3.59 4.17 -13.53
CA HIS A 248 3.75 2.74 -13.80
C HIS A 248 4.59 2.05 -12.72
N ALA A 249 5.69 2.68 -12.29
CA ALA A 249 6.51 2.15 -11.21
C ALA A 249 5.72 2.03 -9.89
N LEU A 250 5.00 3.08 -9.52
CA LEU A 250 4.16 3.13 -8.31
C LEU A 250 3.08 2.06 -8.31
N THR A 251 2.31 1.97 -9.40
CA THR A 251 1.21 0.99 -9.48
C THR A 251 1.75 -0.44 -9.44
N LEU A 252 2.90 -0.71 -10.05
CA LEU A 252 3.53 -2.03 -9.99
C LEU A 252 3.93 -2.39 -8.55
N GLN A 253 4.58 -1.48 -7.83
CA GLN A 253 5.01 -1.72 -6.45
C GLN A 253 3.85 -1.84 -5.47
N ALA A 254 2.78 -1.09 -5.70
CA ALA A 254 1.58 -1.11 -4.87
C ALA A 254 0.56 -2.20 -5.26
N GLY A 255 0.86 -3.05 -6.26
CA GLY A 255 -0.04 -4.12 -6.70
C GLY A 255 -1.32 -3.62 -7.39
N GLY A 256 -1.26 -2.46 -8.02
CA GLY A 256 -2.34 -1.88 -8.81
C GLY A 256 -2.06 -1.93 -10.31
N ARG A 257 -2.69 -1.02 -11.06
CA ARG A 257 -2.63 -0.99 -12.53
C ARG A 257 -2.74 0.43 -13.06
N VAL A 258 -2.15 0.66 -14.22
CA VAL A 258 -2.36 1.88 -15.02
C VAL A 258 -3.37 1.59 -16.13
N TRP A 259 -4.37 2.46 -16.25
CA TRP A 259 -5.27 2.55 -17.40
C TRP A 259 -4.97 3.80 -18.19
N SER A 260 -4.98 3.69 -19.51
CA SER A 260 -4.74 4.84 -20.39
C SER A 260 -6.04 5.27 -21.07
N ALA A 261 -6.50 6.48 -20.78
CA ALA A 261 -7.59 7.12 -21.48
C ALA A 261 -7.08 7.68 -22.83
N LYS A 262 -7.69 7.25 -23.92
CA LYS A 262 -7.39 7.78 -25.25
C LYS A 262 -8.11 9.10 -25.51
N SER A 263 -9.18 9.31 -24.79
CA SER A 263 -9.98 10.55 -24.81
C SER A 263 -10.60 10.76 -23.42
N PRO A 264 -10.98 11.99 -23.06
CA PRO A 264 -11.69 12.28 -21.81
C PRO A 264 -12.97 11.45 -21.63
N ARG A 265 -13.65 11.10 -22.72
CA ARG A 265 -14.88 10.28 -22.72
C ARG A 265 -14.66 8.85 -22.20
N ASP A 266 -13.43 8.35 -22.24
CA ASP A 266 -13.10 7.00 -21.76
C ASP A 266 -13.07 6.95 -20.23
N LEU A 267 -12.91 8.08 -19.55
CA LEU A 267 -12.69 8.17 -18.09
C LEU A 267 -13.77 7.45 -17.29
N LYS A 268 -15.04 7.67 -17.63
CA LYS A 268 -16.17 6.98 -16.99
C LYS A 268 -16.04 5.46 -17.03
N SER A 269 -15.69 4.91 -18.19
CA SER A 269 -15.50 3.47 -18.38
C SER A 269 -14.31 2.96 -17.56
N LEU A 270 -13.21 3.69 -17.56
CA LEU A 270 -11.99 3.33 -16.85
C LEU A 270 -12.17 3.38 -15.32
N PHE A 271 -12.87 4.39 -14.79
CA PHE A 271 -13.21 4.45 -13.37
C PHE A 271 -14.08 3.25 -12.94
N ASN A 272 -15.06 2.87 -13.78
CA ASN A 272 -15.90 1.70 -13.51
C ASN A 272 -15.09 0.40 -13.57
N GLN A 273 -14.14 0.26 -14.51
CA GLN A 273 -13.23 -0.88 -14.57
C GLN A 273 -12.34 -0.95 -13.32
N ALA A 274 -11.78 0.20 -12.89
CA ALA A 274 -10.99 0.28 -11.68
C ALA A 274 -11.79 -0.16 -10.45
N LEU A 275 -13.01 0.35 -10.28
CA LEU A 275 -13.90 -0.05 -9.18
C LEU A 275 -14.23 -1.54 -9.23
N GLY A 276 -14.51 -2.09 -10.42
CA GLY A 276 -14.76 -3.51 -10.61
C GLY A 276 -13.56 -4.37 -10.20
N GLU A 277 -12.34 -3.98 -10.58
CA GLU A 277 -11.12 -4.68 -10.21
C GLU A 277 -10.85 -4.59 -8.70
N MET A 278 -11.02 -3.43 -8.09
CA MET A 278 -10.85 -3.24 -6.64
C MET A 278 -11.77 -4.15 -5.83
N ARG A 279 -13.02 -4.34 -6.28
CA ARG A 279 -14.01 -5.20 -5.61
C ARG A 279 -13.80 -6.69 -5.81
N ALA A 280 -13.14 -7.09 -6.90
CA ALA A 280 -12.97 -8.49 -7.29
C ALA A 280 -11.56 -9.02 -6.96
N ARG A 281 -10.93 -8.51 -5.90
CA ARG A 281 -9.61 -8.99 -5.47
C ARG A 281 -9.74 -10.16 -4.53
N TYR A 282 -8.86 -11.14 -4.73
CA TYR A 282 -8.68 -12.26 -3.82
C TYR A 282 -7.76 -11.86 -2.66
N LEU A 283 -8.13 -12.25 -1.47
CA LEU A 283 -7.22 -12.23 -0.32
C LEU A 283 -6.67 -13.65 -0.13
N LEU A 284 -5.38 -13.81 -0.40
CA LEU A 284 -4.65 -15.04 -0.13
C LEU A 284 -4.01 -14.94 1.26
N THR A 285 -4.05 -16.03 2.02
CA THR A 285 -3.31 -16.13 3.27
C THR A 285 -2.37 -17.32 3.24
N TYR A 286 -1.20 -17.15 3.83
CA TYR A 286 -0.24 -18.23 4.07
C TYR A 286 0.55 -17.95 5.34
N SER A 287 1.04 -19.02 5.98
CA SER A 287 2.00 -18.92 7.07
C SER A 287 3.38 -19.25 6.50
N PRO A 288 4.38 -18.35 6.59
CA PRO A 288 5.72 -18.62 6.12
C PRO A 288 6.29 -19.91 6.75
N ASN A 289 6.98 -20.72 5.94
CA ASN A 289 7.59 -21.98 6.42
C ASN A 289 8.63 -21.74 7.52
N GLU A 290 9.28 -20.57 7.53
CA GLU A 290 10.17 -20.09 8.56
C GLU A 290 9.72 -18.69 9.01
N PRO A 291 9.98 -18.30 10.28
CA PRO A 291 9.68 -16.93 10.72
C PRO A 291 10.37 -15.93 9.78
N PRO A 292 9.60 -14.97 9.23
CA PRO A 292 10.17 -14.01 8.30
C PRO A 292 11.22 -13.15 8.99
N LYS A 293 12.35 -12.91 8.31
CA LYS A 293 13.42 -12.03 8.79
C LYS A 293 12.96 -10.57 8.67
N GLU A 294 13.57 -9.69 9.46
CA GLU A 294 13.35 -8.26 9.28
C GLU A 294 13.84 -7.81 7.90
N GLY A 295 13.06 -6.98 7.23
CA GLY A 295 13.39 -6.44 5.92
C GLY A 295 12.32 -6.68 4.87
N TYR A 296 12.72 -6.50 3.62
CA TYR A 296 11.86 -6.70 2.46
C TYR A 296 11.84 -8.17 2.03
N HIS A 297 10.64 -8.71 1.85
CA HIS A 297 10.38 -10.05 1.33
C HIS A 297 9.75 -9.95 -0.06
N SER A 298 10.34 -10.64 -1.04
CA SER A 298 9.82 -10.65 -2.40
C SER A 298 8.71 -11.68 -2.56
N LEU A 299 7.57 -11.25 -3.12
CA LEU A 299 6.42 -12.11 -3.39
C LEU A 299 6.23 -12.31 -4.89
N LYS A 300 5.91 -13.54 -5.27
CA LYS A 300 5.46 -13.85 -6.62
C LYS A 300 4.23 -14.73 -6.54
N VAL A 301 3.14 -14.27 -7.16
CA VAL A 301 1.88 -15.01 -7.30
C VAL A 301 1.65 -15.34 -8.76
N THR A 302 1.34 -16.59 -9.05
CA THR A 302 1.00 -17.05 -10.40
C THR A 302 -0.20 -17.97 -10.33
N LEU A 303 -0.85 -18.21 -11.48
CA LEU A 303 -1.94 -19.18 -11.59
C LEU A 303 -1.44 -20.57 -12.01
N LYS A 304 -2.09 -21.59 -11.45
CA LYS A 304 -1.99 -22.99 -11.83
C LYS A 304 -3.37 -23.48 -12.23
N ASN A 305 -3.44 -24.17 -13.37
CA ASN A 305 -4.70 -24.74 -13.89
C ASN A 305 -5.84 -23.72 -14.11
N ALA A 306 -5.50 -22.44 -14.25
CA ALA A 306 -6.42 -21.36 -14.56
C ALA A 306 -5.73 -20.35 -15.50
N ARG A 307 -6.53 -19.55 -16.22
CA ARG A 307 -6.03 -18.52 -17.13
C ARG A 307 -6.41 -17.14 -16.62
N GLY A 308 -5.49 -16.21 -16.73
CA GLY A 308 -5.69 -14.81 -16.35
C GLY A 308 -4.37 -14.09 -16.10
N ASP A 309 -4.45 -12.78 -16.12
CA ASP A 309 -3.35 -11.90 -15.74
C ASP A 309 -3.43 -11.65 -14.24
N VAL A 310 -2.36 -11.96 -13.53
CA VAL A 310 -2.26 -11.79 -12.08
C VAL A 310 -1.60 -10.46 -11.77
N THR A 311 -2.22 -9.68 -10.92
CA THR A 311 -1.65 -8.45 -10.37
C THR A 311 -1.67 -8.52 -8.85
N ALA A 312 -0.49 -8.44 -8.24
CA ALA A 312 -0.28 -8.42 -6.80
C ALA A 312 0.94 -7.54 -6.50
N ARG A 313 1.05 -7.08 -5.26
CA ARG A 313 2.28 -6.40 -4.84
C ARG A 313 3.48 -7.36 -4.92
N PRO A 314 4.66 -6.86 -5.34
CA PRO A 314 5.84 -7.72 -5.53
C PRO A 314 6.53 -8.12 -4.23
N GLY A 315 6.08 -7.60 -3.07
CA GLY A 315 6.66 -7.94 -1.78
C GLY A 315 6.03 -7.20 -0.61
N TYR A 316 6.58 -7.39 0.58
CA TYR A 316 6.16 -6.76 1.82
C TYR A 316 7.36 -6.56 2.77
N PHE A 317 7.20 -5.68 3.75
CA PHE A 317 8.19 -5.46 4.81
C PHE A 317 7.79 -6.16 6.10
N VAL A 318 8.78 -6.75 6.77
CA VAL A 318 8.67 -7.28 8.13
C VAL A 318 9.50 -6.40 9.07
N GLY A 319 8.91 -6.01 10.19
CA GLY A 319 9.51 -5.08 11.14
C GLY A 319 9.13 -3.63 10.86
N ALA A 320 9.66 -2.71 11.66
CA ALA A 320 9.46 -1.29 11.42
C ALA A 320 10.18 -0.89 10.12
N PRO A 321 9.54 -0.17 9.19
CA PRO A 321 10.25 0.36 8.04
C PRO A 321 11.42 1.22 8.54
N PRO A 322 12.59 1.17 7.88
CA PRO A 322 13.70 2.02 8.27
C PRO A 322 13.23 3.45 8.32
N SER A 323 13.44 4.12 9.46
CA SER A 323 13.06 5.52 9.64
C SER A 323 13.65 6.32 8.48
N ALA A 324 12.80 7.06 7.78
CA ALA A 324 13.29 8.04 6.82
C ALA A 324 14.30 8.91 7.57
N VAL A 325 15.55 8.89 7.13
CA VAL A 325 16.59 9.77 7.67
C VAL A 325 16.10 11.18 7.46
N ARG A 326 15.90 11.91 8.55
CA ARG A 326 15.46 13.31 8.58
C ARG A 326 16.48 14.20 7.91
#